data_7e1540e58efbd9f28b15ae705b3ec836
#
_entry.id   7e1540e58efbd9f28b15ae705b3ec836
#
_cell.length_a   1.000
_cell.length_b   1.000
_cell.length_c   1.000
_cell.angle_alpha   90.00
_cell.angle_beta   90.00
_cell.angle_gamma   90.00
#
_symmetry.space_group_name_H-M   'P 1'
#
loop_
_entity.id
_entity.type
_entity.pdbx_description
1 polymer ?
#
loop_
_entity_poly.entity_id
_entity_poly.type
_entity_poly.pdbx_seq_one_letter_code
_entity_poly.pdbx_strand_id
1 'polypeptide(L)'
;MRNSRSVQLTSSPLLASKTPVWRSKLIVAAMALGFLGLVGRAAYVQVIDNDFFIRQGEVRFARTLELPANRGRVLDRNGVLLASSVPAPSIWANPEGVERNPAKLRQLARLLEMTPAELERKLKDEEKTFVWLRRQMDEPVVKQIRALGIKGVYDIKEYKRLYPEGEAAAHIVGFTNVEDKGQEGVELIFQKQLAGQAGSRRVIKDRLGRVVEAVGETVHPVDGQDLQLSIDSKVQFYAYQTLRDAVNEHKAKAGSVVVLDAQTGEILALANYPSYSPSRRVNLSGEQLRNRALTDSFEPGSTMTPFTVALALEQGLVRPETMIQTAPGRINITGSTISDVHTYGPLSVNEVIQKSSN
;
A
#
# COMPACT_ATOMS: atom_id res chain seq x y z
N MET A 1 32.43 76.47 40.65
CA MET A 1 31.86 77.14 39.48
C MET A 1 32.21 76.34 38.25
N ARG A 2 31.24 75.56 37.71
CA ARG A 2 31.44 74.71 36.55
C ARG A 2 30.61 75.35 35.38
N ASN A 3 31.33 75.94 34.42
CA ASN A 3 30.73 76.50 33.24
C ASN A 3 30.18 75.40 32.32
N SER A 4 28.89 75.27 32.21
CA SER A 4 28.22 74.46 31.18
C SER A 4 28.23 75.21 29.85
N ARG A 5 29.04 74.77 28.89
CA ARG A 5 28.97 75.19 27.51
C ARG A 5 27.72 74.53 26.86
N SER A 6 26.69 75.31 26.61
CA SER A 6 25.59 74.90 25.77
C SER A 6 26.09 74.86 24.31
N VAL A 7 26.11 73.66 23.72
CA VAL A 7 26.38 73.47 22.28
C VAL A 7 25.13 73.91 21.52
N GLN A 8 25.15 75.05 20.84
CA GLN A 8 24.11 75.48 19.92
C GLN A 8 24.21 74.62 18.64
N LEU A 9 23.34 73.65 18.49
CA LEU A 9 23.22 72.78 17.30
C LEU A 9 22.64 73.44 16.05
N THR A 10 22.39 74.75 16.08
CA THR A 10 21.68 75.50 15.02
C THR A 10 22.58 76.29 14.08
N SER A 11 23.89 76.16 14.10
CA SER A 11 24.82 76.94 13.27
C SER A 11 25.56 76.17 12.18
N SER A 12 24.97 75.10 11.64
CA SER A 12 25.50 74.44 10.45
C SER A 12 25.22 75.29 9.19
N PRO A 13 26.23 75.69 8.42
CA PRO A 13 26.06 76.44 7.18
C PRO A 13 25.16 75.75 6.16
N LEU A 14 25.02 74.45 6.28
CA LEU A 14 24.16 73.65 5.44
C LEU A 14 22.64 73.83 5.73
N LEU A 15 22.31 74.23 6.98
CA LEU A 15 20.92 74.50 7.38
C LEU A 15 20.49 75.94 7.06
N ALA A 16 21.45 76.84 6.79
CA ALA A 16 21.19 78.24 6.44
C ALA A 16 20.88 78.50 4.93
N SER A 17 21.09 77.57 4.08
CA SER A 17 20.79 77.63 2.65
C SER A 17 19.29 77.45 2.44
N LYS A 18 18.52 78.56 2.31
CA LYS A 18 17.13 78.49 1.90
C LYS A 18 17.08 77.97 0.45
N THR A 19 16.72 76.70 0.30
CA THR A 19 16.44 76.16 -1.05
C THR A 19 15.33 76.99 -1.71
N PRO A 20 15.48 77.44 -2.98
CA PRO A 20 14.44 78.16 -3.69
C PRO A 20 13.10 77.38 -3.62
N VAL A 21 12.02 78.11 -3.29
CA VAL A 21 10.68 77.53 -3.06
C VAL A 21 10.20 76.66 -4.24
N TRP A 22 10.64 76.94 -5.44
CA TRP A 22 10.29 76.13 -6.61
C TRP A 22 10.93 74.69 -6.58
N ARG A 23 12.11 74.55 -6.01
CA ARG A 23 12.77 73.20 -5.87
C ARG A 23 12.00 72.32 -4.89
N SER A 24 11.56 72.87 -3.77
CA SER A 24 10.72 72.16 -2.81
C SER A 24 9.38 71.74 -3.42
N LYS A 25 8.77 72.62 -4.19
CA LYS A 25 7.50 72.33 -4.92
C LYS A 25 7.72 71.23 -5.97
N LEU A 26 8.86 71.24 -6.66
CA LEU A 26 9.17 70.25 -7.66
C LEU A 26 9.37 68.86 -7.01
N ILE A 27 10.05 68.77 -5.85
CA ILE A 27 10.23 67.51 -5.11
C ILE A 27 8.86 66.99 -4.62
N VAL A 28 8.01 67.89 -4.05
CA VAL A 28 6.67 67.51 -3.62
C VAL A 28 5.81 67.03 -4.78
N ALA A 29 5.88 67.73 -5.93
CA ALA A 29 5.15 67.34 -7.14
C ALA A 29 5.65 65.95 -7.67
N ALA A 30 6.95 65.72 -7.68
CA ALA A 30 7.53 64.42 -8.08
C ALA A 30 7.11 63.27 -7.12
N MET A 31 7.13 63.53 -5.81
CA MET A 31 6.61 62.58 -4.82
C MET A 31 5.09 62.33 -5.01
N ALA A 32 4.30 63.36 -5.22
CA ALA A 32 2.85 63.24 -5.45
C ALA A 32 2.57 62.40 -6.72
N LEU A 33 3.30 62.63 -7.82
CA LEU A 33 3.22 61.84 -9.04
C LEU A 33 3.62 60.39 -8.80
N GLY A 34 4.68 60.15 -8.01
CA GLY A 34 5.08 58.80 -7.61
C GLY A 34 3.99 58.09 -6.83
N PHE A 35 3.39 58.74 -5.84
CA PHE A 35 2.27 58.20 -5.08
C PHE A 35 1.02 57.94 -5.95
N LEU A 36 0.68 58.83 -6.87
CA LEU A 36 -0.41 58.63 -7.83
C LEU A 36 -0.15 57.44 -8.73
N GLY A 37 1.08 57.27 -9.20
CA GLY A 37 1.49 56.11 -9.97
C GLY A 37 1.34 54.80 -9.16
N LEU A 38 1.73 54.80 -7.87
CA LEU A 38 1.56 53.64 -6.98
C LEU A 38 0.07 53.34 -6.71
N VAL A 39 -0.75 54.37 -6.49
CA VAL A 39 -2.22 54.18 -6.31
C VAL A 39 -2.84 53.64 -7.59
N GLY A 40 -2.48 54.20 -8.75
CA GLY A 40 -2.95 53.70 -10.05
C GLY A 40 -2.53 52.25 -10.29
N ARG A 41 -1.29 51.90 -9.93
CA ARG A 41 -0.81 50.51 -10.02
C ARG A 41 -1.53 49.58 -9.06
N ALA A 42 -1.79 50.04 -7.83
CA ALA A 42 -2.54 49.26 -6.85
C ALA A 42 -3.97 49.00 -7.32
N ALA A 43 -4.64 50.05 -7.85
CA ALA A 43 -5.97 49.89 -8.44
C ALA A 43 -6.00 48.96 -9.62
N TYR A 44 -5.00 49.02 -10.50
CA TYR A 44 -4.87 48.12 -11.64
C TYR A 44 -4.76 46.66 -11.18
N VAL A 45 -3.84 46.36 -10.22
CA VAL A 45 -3.59 44.99 -9.73
C VAL A 45 -4.77 44.45 -8.92
N GLN A 46 -5.45 45.30 -8.13
CA GLN A 46 -6.51 44.85 -7.19
C GLN A 46 -7.91 44.84 -7.79
N VAL A 47 -8.18 45.65 -8.83
CA VAL A 47 -9.52 45.80 -9.40
C VAL A 47 -9.60 45.31 -10.83
N ILE A 48 -8.64 45.66 -11.69
CA ILE A 48 -8.71 45.37 -13.13
C ILE A 48 -8.16 43.97 -13.46
N ASP A 49 -7.03 43.61 -12.87
CA ASP A 49 -6.30 42.39 -13.24
C ASP A 49 -6.17 41.38 -12.07
N ASN A 50 -7.12 41.51 -11.10
CA ASN A 50 -7.13 40.71 -9.87
C ASN A 50 -7.10 39.22 -10.15
N ASP A 51 -7.92 38.75 -11.10
CA ASP A 51 -8.02 37.33 -11.46
C ASP A 51 -6.72 36.75 -12.03
N PHE A 52 -5.95 37.57 -12.76
CA PHE A 52 -4.64 37.16 -13.26
C PHE A 52 -3.65 36.96 -12.13
N PHE A 53 -3.58 37.94 -11.19
CA PHE A 53 -2.62 37.82 -10.08
C PHE A 53 -2.99 36.76 -9.06
N ILE A 54 -4.30 36.53 -8.82
CA ILE A 54 -4.78 35.39 -8.02
C ILE A 54 -4.34 34.08 -8.68
N ARG A 55 -4.60 33.88 -9.97
CA ARG A 55 -4.17 32.66 -10.71
C ARG A 55 -2.66 32.46 -10.69
N GLN A 56 -1.86 33.51 -10.82
CA GLN A 56 -0.41 33.44 -10.71
C GLN A 56 0.04 33.04 -9.29
N GLY A 57 -0.61 33.53 -8.27
CA GLY A 57 -0.41 33.12 -6.87
C GLY A 57 -0.76 31.65 -6.68
N GLU A 58 -1.94 31.22 -7.17
CA GLU A 58 -2.40 29.84 -7.09
C GLU A 58 -1.42 28.86 -7.75
N VAL A 59 -0.92 29.17 -8.96
CA VAL A 59 0.04 28.34 -9.67
C VAL A 59 1.33 28.13 -8.86
N ARG A 60 1.76 29.12 -8.08
CA ARG A 60 2.98 29.06 -7.27
C ARG A 60 2.79 28.32 -5.95
N PHE A 61 1.65 28.47 -5.29
CA PHE A 61 1.41 28.02 -3.92
C PHE A 61 0.40 26.88 -3.82
N ALA A 62 -0.41 26.64 -4.87
CA ALA A 62 -1.33 25.52 -4.87
C ALA A 62 -0.59 24.19 -4.98
N ARG A 63 -1.01 23.24 -4.16
CA ARG A 63 -0.58 21.85 -4.18
C ARG A 63 -1.80 20.97 -4.34
N THR A 64 -1.66 19.91 -5.11
CA THR A 64 -2.70 18.89 -5.19
C THR A 64 -2.51 17.94 -4.01
N LEU A 65 -3.52 17.88 -3.15
CA LEU A 65 -3.62 16.88 -2.10
C LEU A 65 -4.39 15.70 -2.67
N GLU A 66 -3.78 14.54 -2.68
CA GLU A 66 -4.43 13.29 -3.07
C GLU A 66 -5.34 12.83 -1.93
N LEU A 67 -6.57 12.46 -2.30
CA LEU A 67 -7.56 11.89 -1.38
C LEU A 67 -7.60 10.38 -1.64
N PRO A 68 -7.07 9.55 -0.73
CA PRO A 68 -7.00 8.11 -0.97
C PRO A 68 -8.41 7.51 -1.04
N ALA A 69 -8.64 6.67 -2.05
CA ALA A 69 -9.80 5.80 -2.10
C ALA A 69 -9.66 4.66 -1.10
N ASN A 70 -10.78 4.13 -0.63
CA ASN A 70 -10.77 2.91 0.17
C ASN A 70 -10.70 1.72 -0.79
N ARG A 71 -9.75 0.79 -0.52
CA ARG A 71 -9.59 -0.43 -1.33
C ARG A 71 -10.74 -1.39 -1.10
N GLY A 72 -11.32 -1.95 -2.17
CA GLY A 72 -12.39 -2.94 -2.13
C GLY A 72 -12.05 -4.16 -1.26
N ARG A 73 -13.04 -4.76 -0.67
CA ARG A 73 -12.89 -5.97 0.17
C ARG A 73 -12.69 -7.19 -0.72
N VAL A 74 -11.97 -8.18 -0.19
CA VAL A 74 -11.95 -9.54 -0.73
C VAL A 74 -12.77 -10.43 0.20
N LEU A 75 -13.75 -11.10 -0.38
CA LEU A 75 -14.73 -11.92 0.35
C LEU A 75 -14.62 -13.37 -0.13
N ASP A 76 -14.91 -14.30 0.75
CA ASP A 76 -15.15 -15.68 0.38
C ASP A 76 -16.54 -15.86 -0.27
N ARG A 77 -16.88 -17.08 -0.68
CA ARG A 77 -18.17 -17.40 -1.30
C ARG A 77 -19.39 -17.10 -0.41
N ASN A 78 -19.19 -17.04 0.90
CA ASN A 78 -20.23 -16.82 1.91
C ASN A 78 -20.24 -15.36 2.43
N GLY A 79 -19.41 -14.48 1.85
CA GLY A 79 -19.31 -13.09 2.30
C GLY A 79 -18.39 -12.88 3.51
N VAL A 80 -17.60 -13.89 3.91
CA VAL A 80 -16.61 -13.76 4.98
C VAL A 80 -15.40 -12.96 4.49
N LEU A 81 -14.88 -12.06 5.32
CA LEU A 81 -13.75 -11.20 4.98
C LEU A 81 -12.44 -11.97 4.87
N LEU A 82 -11.82 -11.96 3.69
CA LEU A 82 -10.46 -12.45 3.45
C LEU A 82 -9.44 -11.30 3.45
N ALA A 83 -9.83 -10.11 2.97
CA ALA A 83 -9.06 -8.88 3.09
C ALA A 83 -9.96 -7.65 3.19
N SER A 84 -9.59 -6.70 4.03
CA SER A 84 -10.26 -5.41 4.16
C SER A 84 -9.29 -4.31 4.55
N SER A 85 -9.60 -3.05 4.21
CA SER A 85 -8.81 -1.90 4.62
C SER A 85 -9.44 -1.21 5.80
N VAL A 86 -8.64 -0.85 6.79
CA VAL A 86 -9.05 -0.07 7.96
C VAL A 86 -8.29 1.25 7.99
N PRO A 87 -8.91 2.34 8.49
CA PRO A 87 -8.20 3.59 8.71
C PRO A 87 -7.00 3.40 9.63
N ALA A 88 -5.83 3.80 9.17
CA ALA A 88 -4.58 3.73 9.92
C ALA A 88 -3.72 4.96 9.59
N PRO A 89 -3.91 6.07 10.30
CA PRO A 89 -3.20 7.30 10.02
C PRO A 89 -1.68 7.15 10.13
N SER A 90 -0.97 7.94 9.36
CA SER A 90 0.49 7.96 9.35
C SER A 90 0.99 9.30 9.89
N ILE A 91 2.05 9.24 10.69
CA ILE A 91 2.66 10.42 11.31
C ILE A 91 3.86 10.87 10.49
N TRP A 92 3.90 12.15 10.18
CA TRP A 92 5.00 12.79 9.50
C TRP A 92 5.41 14.09 10.22
N ALA A 93 6.60 14.57 9.92
CA ALA A 93 7.10 15.82 10.48
C ALA A 93 7.71 16.71 9.40
N ASN A 94 7.63 18.02 9.63
CA ASN A 94 8.48 19.01 8.97
C ASN A 94 9.65 19.33 9.92
N PRO A 95 10.88 18.83 9.67
CA PRO A 95 12.00 18.95 10.60
C PRO A 95 12.35 20.38 11.00
N GLU A 96 12.28 21.35 10.06
CA GLU A 96 12.50 22.78 10.34
C GLU A 96 11.51 23.34 11.38
N GLY A 97 10.25 22.87 11.32
CA GLY A 97 9.16 23.37 12.14
C GLY A 97 8.91 22.61 13.45
N VAL A 98 9.68 21.55 13.74
CA VAL A 98 9.44 20.72 14.94
C VAL A 98 9.83 21.44 16.21
N GLU A 99 8.89 21.52 17.18
CA GLU A 99 9.14 21.98 18.53
C GLU A 99 10.16 21.06 19.24
N ARG A 100 11.38 21.59 19.53
CA ARG A 100 12.50 20.84 20.13
C ARG A 100 12.37 20.69 21.65
N ASN A 101 11.19 20.35 22.18
CA ASN A 101 10.99 20.08 23.60
C ASN A 101 11.40 18.64 23.94
N PRO A 102 12.48 18.44 24.76
CA PRO A 102 13.01 17.08 25.00
C PRO A 102 12.04 16.15 25.72
N ALA A 103 11.13 16.68 26.55
CA ALA A 103 10.14 15.86 27.26
C ALA A 103 9.08 15.34 26.28
N LYS A 104 8.52 16.24 25.44
CA LYS A 104 7.55 15.88 24.42
C LYS A 104 8.15 14.94 23.37
N LEU A 105 9.38 15.18 22.90
CA LEU A 105 10.04 14.32 21.93
C LEU A 105 10.34 12.91 22.47
N ARG A 106 10.70 12.77 23.74
CA ARG A 106 10.82 11.45 24.39
C ARG A 106 9.49 10.71 24.44
N GLN A 107 8.40 11.43 24.74
CA GLN A 107 7.06 10.85 24.76
C GLN A 107 6.59 10.46 23.35
N LEU A 108 6.85 11.31 22.36
CA LEU A 108 6.60 11.00 20.94
C LEU A 108 7.38 9.75 20.50
N ALA A 109 8.66 9.66 20.81
CA ALA A 109 9.48 8.50 20.46
C ALA A 109 8.92 7.19 21.04
N ARG A 110 8.42 7.21 22.29
CA ARG A 110 7.74 6.04 22.90
C ARG A 110 6.48 5.64 22.13
N LEU A 111 5.63 6.62 21.80
CA LEU A 111 4.37 6.36 21.06
C LEU A 111 4.65 5.87 19.65
N LEU A 112 5.75 6.30 19.03
CA LEU A 112 6.20 5.85 17.72
C LEU A 112 6.97 4.51 17.79
N GLU A 113 7.16 3.92 18.98
CA GLU A 113 7.97 2.70 19.22
C GLU A 113 9.37 2.79 18.60
N MET A 114 10.03 3.93 18.78
CA MET A 114 11.40 4.16 18.34
C MET A 114 12.25 4.76 19.46
N THR A 115 13.56 4.66 19.33
CA THR A 115 14.48 5.29 20.28
C THR A 115 14.52 6.81 20.07
N PRO A 116 14.78 7.61 21.12
CA PRO A 116 14.97 9.05 20.97
C PRO A 116 16.05 9.42 19.94
N ALA A 117 17.13 8.62 19.87
CA ALA A 117 18.21 8.82 18.90
C ALA A 117 17.75 8.58 17.43
N GLU A 118 16.88 7.61 17.20
CA GLU A 118 16.27 7.38 15.87
C GLU A 118 15.36 8.52 15.46
N LEU A 119 14.54 9.03 16.40
CA LEU A 119 13.69 10.19 16.15
C LEU A 119 14.55 11.42 15.81
N GLU A 120 15.59 11.68 16.61
CA GLU A 120 16.51 12.79 16.35
C GLU A 120 17.20 12.67 15.00
N ARG A 121 17.67 11.47 14.61
CA ARG A 121 18.27 11.22 13.31
C ARG A 121 17.30 11.53 12.16
N LYS A 122 16.02 11.16 12.30
CA LYS A 122 14.97 11.49 11.30
C LYS A 122 14.71 12.99 11.20
N LEU A 123 14.84 13.72 12.29
CA LEU A 123 14.58 15.17 12.37
C LEU A 123 15.84 16.02 12.15
N LYS A 124 17.01 15.42 11.91
CA LYS A 124 18.28 16.13 11.79
C LYS A 124 18.39 17.01 10.55
N ASP A 125 17.81 16.55 9.46
CA ASP A 125 17.87 17.22 8.15
C ASP A 125 16.75 18.25 8.03
N GLU A 126 17.08 19.50 8.42
CA GLU A 126 16.14 20.63 8.43
C GLU A 126 15.84 21.20 7.03
N GLU A 127 16.58 20.80 6.00
CA GLU A 127 16.26 21.16 4.61
C GLU A 127 15.04 20.40 4.09
N LYS A 128 14.74 19.25 4.67
CA LYS A 128 13.55 18.48 4.33
C LYS A 128 12.30 19.07 4.93
N THR A 129 11.33 19.34 4.08
CA THR A 129 10.00 19.82 4.51
C THR A 129 9.05 18.70 4.92
N PHE A 130 9.42 17.43 4.66
CA PHE A 130 8.58 16.26 4.91
C PHE A 130 9.43 15.03 5.23
N VAL A 131 9.17 14.40 6.38
CA VAL A 131 9.81 13.14 6.80
C VAL A 131 8.77 12.24 7.45
N TRP A 132 8.64 11.01 6.96
CA TRP A 132 7.82 10.00 7.62
C TRP A 132 8.44 9.60 8.97
N LEU A 133 7.69 9.78 10.05
CA LEU A 133 8.06 9.25 11.36
C LEU A 133 7.62 7.80 11.48
N ARG A 134 6.32 7.53 11.35
CA ARG A 134 5.77 6.18 11.31
C ARG A 134 4.49 6.14 10.48
N ARG A 135 4.32 5.06 9.71
CA ARG A 135 3.14 4.89 8.85
C ARG A 135 2.19 3.85 9.41
N GLN A 136 0.92 3.97 9.05
CA GLN A 136 -0.15 3.00 9.31
C GLN A 136 -0.28 2.62 10.79
N MET A 137 -0.42 3.64 11.63
CA MET A 137 -0.55 3.50 13.08
C MET A 137 -2.02 3.31 13.50
N ASP A 138 -2.20 2.72 14.65
CA ASP A 138 -3.52 2.57 15.25
C ASP A 138 -4.07 3.92 15.72
N GLU A 139 -5.34 4.22 15.40
CA GLU A 139 -6.00 5.51 15.70
C GLU A 139 -5.92 5.93 17.18
N PRO A 140 -6.04 5.03 18.18
CA PRO A 140 -5.89 5.41 19.60
C PRO A 140 -4.50 5.99 19.92
N VAL A 141 -3.43 5.47 19.31
CA VAL A 141 -2.07 5.98 19.50
C VAL A 141 -1.90 7.33 18.81
N VAL A 142 -2.44 7.47 17.60
CA VAL A 142 -2.41 8.75 16.86
C VAL A 142 -3.14 9.84 17.63
N LYS A 143 -4.28 9.55 18.27
CA LYS A 143 -4.98 10.49 19.18
C LYS A 143 -4.09 10.97 20.33
N GLN A 144 -3.30 10.08 20.92
CA GLN A 144 -2.34 10.46 21.98
C GLN A 144 -1.24 11.35 21.42
N ILE A 145 -0.73 11.08 20.22
CA ILE A 145 0.29 11.91 19.56
C ILE A 145 -0.29 13.31 19.26
N ARG A 146 -1.51 13.42 18.74
CA ARG A 146 -2.19 14.72 18.54
C ARG A 146 -2.32 15.51 19.85
N ALA A 147 -2.63 14.82 20.95
CA ALA A 147 -2.79 15.43 22.27
C ALA A 147 -1.48 16.04 22.83
N LEU A 148 -0.29 15.58 22.36
CA LEU A 148 0.99 16.19 22.74
C LEU A 148 1.15 17.62 22.19
N GLY A 149 0.41 17.98 21.13
CA GLY A 149 0.42 19.31 20.54
C GLY A 149 1.80 19.77 20.08
N ILE A 150 2.62 18.86 19.53
CA ILE A 150 3.98 19.17 19.06
C ILE A 150 3.88 19.89 17.73
N LYS A 151 4.34 21.14 17.67
CA LYS A 151 4.42 21.89 16.41
C LYS A 151 5.35 21.16 15.44
N GLY A 152 4.99 21.14 14.14
CA GLY A 152 5.79 20.50 13.10
C GLY A 152 5.60 18.98 12.98
N VAL A 153 4.75 18.37 13.82
CA VAL A 153 4.34 16.97 13.72
C VAL A 153 2.87 16.92 13.31
N TYR A 154 2.57 16.13 12.29
CA TYR A 154 1.25 16.06 11.68
C TYR A 154 0.88 14.60 11.39
N ASP A 155 -0.39 14.36 11.19
CA ASP A 155 -0.88 13.08 10.68
C ASP A 155 -1.55 13.24 9.31
N ILE A 156 -1.55 12.16 8.55
CA ILE A 156 -2.26 12.04 7.28
C ILE A 156 -3.09 10.77 7.29
N LYS A 157 -4.28 10.85 6.71
CA LYS A 157 -5.17 9.69 6.60
C LYS A 157 -4.58 8.69 5.61
N GLU A 158 -4.31 7.50 6.08
CA GLU A 158 -3.93 6.32 5.29
C GLU A 158 -4.81 5.14 5.71
N TYR A 159 -4.70 4.05 4.96
CA TYR A 159 -5.36 2.78 5.24
C TYR A 159 -4.32 1.69 5.43
N LYS A 160 -4.67 0.70 6.27
CA LYS A 160 -3.89 -0.52 6.48
C LYS A 160 -4.71 -1.71 6.03
N ARG A 161 -4.13 -2.56 5.21
CA ARG A 161 -4.77 -3.78 4.76
C ARG A 161 -4.69 -4.86 5.83
N LEU A 162 -5.82 -5.46 6.17
CA LEU A 162 -5.95 -6.55 7.11
C LEU A 162 -6.31 -7.83 6.38
N TYR A 163 -5.76 -8.95 6.87
CA TYR A 163 -5.93 -10.29 6.34
C TYR A 163 -6.32 -11.23 7.48
N PRO A 164 -7.63 -11.35 7.79
CA PRO A 164 -8.10 -12.10 8.97
C PRO A 164 -7.69 -13.57 8.97
N GLU A 165 -7.69 -14.22 7.80
CA GLU A 165 -7.33 -15.63 7.64
C GLU A 165 -5.81 -15.88 7.69
N GLY A 166 -5.00 -14.84 7.79
CA GLY A 166 -3.55 -14.94 7.97
C GLY A 166 -2.87 -15.87 6.99
N GLU A 167 -2.11 -16.82 7.53
CA GLU A 167 -1.31 -17.77 6.74
C GLU A 167 -2.16 -18.73 5.91
N ALA A 168 -3.39 -19.01 6.35
CA ALA A 168 -4.24 -20.01 5.70
C ALA A 168 -4.65 -19.56 4.29
N ALA A 169 -4.91 -18.28 4.07
CA ALA A 169 -5.33 -17.74 2.78
C ALA A 169 -4.24 -16.92 2.06
N ALA A 170 -3.02 -16.89 2.60
CA ALA A 170 -1.96 -16.01 2.14
C ALA A 170 -1.65 -16.13 0.64
N HIS A 171 -1.53 -17.33 0.11
CA HIS A 171 -1.19 -17.58 -1.29
C HIS A 171 -2.33 -17.27 -2.26
N ILE A 172 -3.58 -17.27 -1.77
CA ILE A 172 -4.74 -16.91 -2.59
C ILE A 172 -4.89 -15.40 -2.62
N VAL A 173 -5.01 -14.81 -1.43
CA VAL A 173 -5.28 -13.37 -1.29
C VAL A 173 -4.05 -12.55 -1.68
N GLY A 174 -2.85 -12.99 -1.28
CA GLY A 174 -1.64 -12.22 -1.44
C GLY A 174 -1.54 -11.09 -0.41
N PHE A 175 -0.88 -10.01 -0.79
CA PHE A 175 -0.71 -8.83 0.05
C PHE A 175 -0.48 -7.56 -0.76
N THR A 176 -0.66 -6.41 -0.10
CA THR A 176 -0.32 -5.09 -0.63
C THR A 176 0.98 -4.56 -0.01
N ASN A 177 1.66 -3.66 -0.71
CA ASN A 177 2.73 -2.86 -0.11
C ASN A 177 2.16 -1.71 0.75
N VAL A 178 3.04 -0.86 1.27
CA VAL A 178 2.65 0.28 2.13
C VAL A 178 1.86 1.34 1.35
N GLU A 179 2.02 1.41 0.04
CA GLU A 179 1.27 2.28 -0.88
C GLU A 179 -0.05 1.67 -1.35
N ASP A 180 -0.52 0.61 -0.68
CA ASP A 180 -1.76 -0.13 -0.97
C ASP A 180 -1.83 -0.71 -2.40
N LYS A 181 -0.66 -1.04 -2.97
CA LYS A 181 -0.55 -1.72 -4.27
C LYS A 181 -0.36 -3.22 -4.07
N GLY A 182 -1.17 -4.01 -4.72
CA GLY A 182 -1.08 -5.48 -4.71
C GLY A 182 0.28 -5.98 -5.19
N GLN A 183 0.85 -6.94 -4.46
CA GLN A 183 2.17 -7.51 -4.76
C GLN A 183 2.07 -8.98 -5.16
N GLU A 184 1.10 -9.71 -4.62
CA GLU A 184 0.90 -11.14 -4.84
C GLU A 184 -0.58 -11.48 -4.87
N GLY A 185 -0.93 -12.65 -5.41
CA GLY A 185 -2.25 -13.25 -5.37
C GLY A 185 -3.35 -12.40 -5.99
N VAL A 186 -4.55 -12.51 -5.41
CA VAL A 186 -5.74 -11.76 -5.82
C VAL A 186 -5.53 -10.24 -5.72
N GLU A 187 -4.79 -9.79 -4.71
CA GLU A 187 -4.47 -8.37 -4.53
C GLU A 187 -3.71 -7.79 -5.73
N LEU A 188 -2.82 -8.57 -6.36
CA LEU A 188 -2.08 -8.17 -7.54
C LEU A 188 -2.92 -8.30 -8.80
N ILE A 189 -3.56 -9.46 -9.01
CA ILE A 189 -4.30 -9.77 -10.24
C ILE A 189 -5.47 -8.79 -10.44
N PHE A 190 -6.21 -8.50 -9.37
CA PHE A 190 -7.36 -7.60 -9.38
C PHE A 190 -7.04 -6.19 -8.89
N GLN A 191 -5.76 -5.77 -8.98
CA GLN A 191 -5.31 -4.44 -8.53
C GLN A 191 -6.19 -3.30 -9.05
N LYS A 192 -6.54 -3.31 -10.33
CA LYS A 192 -7.33 -2.23 -10.94
C LYS A 192 -8.75 -2.13 -10.39
N GLN A 193 -9.36 -3.27 -10.08
CA GLN A 193 -10.72 -3.35 -9.54
C GLN A 193 -10.74 -2.96 -8.07
N LEU A 194 -9.78 -3.49 -7.30
CA LEU A 194 -9.72 -3.31 -5.85
C LEU A 194 -9.25 -1.90 -5.45
N ALA A 195 -8.33 -1.28 -6.18
CA ALA A 195 -7.70 -0.02 -5.75
C ALA A 195 -8.64 1.19 -5.75
N GLY A 196 -9.69 1.18 -6.57
CA GLY A 196 -10.51 2.36 -6.77
C GLY A 196 -9.77 3.48 -7.51
N GLN A 197 -10.28 4.68 -7.41
CA GLN A 197 -9.70 5.89 -8.00
C GLN A 197 -9.51 6.94 -6.92
N ALA A 198 -8.28 7.38 -6.71
CA ALA A 198 -7.99 8.45 -5.77
C ALA A 198 -8.64 9.75 -6.23
N GLY A 199 -9.21 10.48 -5.28
CA GLY A 199 -9.65 11.84 -5.48
C GLY A 199 -8.51 12.83 -5.37
N SER A 200 -8.79 14.09 -5.65
CA SER A 200 -7.82 15.16 -5.50
C SER A 200 -8.47 16.46 -5.04
N ARG A 201 -7.74 17.22 -4.26
CA ARG A 201 -8.12 18.55 -3.82
C ARG A 201 -6.95 19.50 -3.98
N ARG A 202 -7.17 20.60 -4.66
CA ARG A 202 -6.17 21.66 -4.74
C ARG A 202 -6.23 22.50 -3.46
N VAL A 203 -5.09 22.68 -2.81
CA VAL A 203 -4.98 23.42 -1.56
C VAL A 203 -3.80 24.39 -1.62
N ILE A 204 -3.96 25.55 -1.01
CA ILE A 204 -2.85 26.48 -0.74
C ILE A 204 -2.26 26.07 0.61
N LYS A 205 -0.95 25.80 0.63
CA LYS A 205 -0.21 25.52 1.86
C LYS A 205 0.65 26.71 2.25
N ASP A 206 0.71 27.00 3.54
CA ASP A 206 1.67 27.95 4.08
C ASP A 206 3.12 27.40 4.04
N ARG A 207 4.08 28.25 4.44
CA ARG A 207 5.51 27.87 4.50
C ARG A 207 5.76 26.65 5.43
N LEU A 208 4.89 26.42 6.41
CA LEU A 208 4.97 25.29 7.33
C LEU A 208 4.25 24.04 6.82
N GLY A 209 3.71 24.08 5.61
CA GLY A 209 3.00 22.96 4.99
C GLY A 209 1.55 22.77 5.44
N ARG A 210 0.98 23.71 6.24
CA ARG A 210 -0.41 23.65 6.67
C ARG A 210 -1.34 24.13 5.56
N VAL A 211 -2.46 23.44 5.40
CA VAL A 211 -3.51 23.85 4.48
C VAL A 211 -4.16 25.13 5.00
N VAL A 212 -4.03 26.23 4.24
CA VAL A 212 -4.63 27.53 4.55
C VAL A 212 -6.01 27.64 3.90
N GLU A 213 -6.11 27.22 2.64
CA GLU A 213 -7.32 27.34 1.85
C GLU A 213 -7.43 26.20 0.84
N ALA A 214 -8.67 25.79 0.54
CA ALA A 214 -8.97 24.90 -0.56
C ALA A 214 -9.38 25.71 -1.78
N VAL A 215 -8.74 25.47 -2.92
CA VAL A 215 -8.95 26.22 -4.15
C VAL A 215 -9.47 25.30 -5.25
N GLY A 216 -10.53 25.71 -5.92
CA GLY A 216 -11.13 24.96 -7.02
C GLY A 216 -12.00 23.79 -6.58
N GLU A 217 -12.35 22.95 -7.55
CA GLU A 217 -13.22 21.80 -7.34
C GLU A 217 -12.47 20.64 -6.65
N THR A 218 -13.16 19.95 -5.74
CA THR A 218 -12.69 18.73 -5.12
C THR A 218 -13.16 17.54 -5.95
N VAL A 219 -12.23 16.75 -6.48
CA VAL A 219 -12.54 15.45 -7.06
C VAL A 219 -12.63 14.45 -5.92
N HIS A 220 -13.82 13.91 -5.68
CA HIS A 220 -14.03 12.90 -4.65
C HIS A 220 -13.40 11.57 -5.06
N PRO A 221 -12.82 10.80 -4.12
CA PRO A 221 -12.34 9.46 -4.41
C PRO A 221 -13.51 8.52 -4.73
N VAL A 222 -13.27 7.56 -5.61
CA VAL A 222 -14.19 6.45 -5.90
C VAL A 222 -13.58 5.19 -5.30
N ASP A 223 -14.26 4.62 -4.31
CA ASP A 223 -13.79 3.42 -3.63
C ASP A 223 -13.67 2.22 -4.59
N GLY A 224 -12.76 1.30 -4.28
CA GLY A 224 -12.58 0.07 -5.03
C GLY A 224 -13.79 -0.85 -4.91
N GLN A 225 -13.97 -1.70 -5.91
CA GLN A 225 -15.05 -2.68 -5.94
C GLN A 225 -14.67 -3.89 -5.10
N ASP A 226 -15.64 -4.43 -4.37
CA ASP A 226 -15.48 -5.68 -3.64
C ASP A 226 -15.34 -6.85 -4.62
N LEU A 227 -14.56 -7.84 -4.24
CA LEU A 227 -14.34 -9.06 -5.00
C LEU A 227 -14.76 -10.26 -4.15
N GLN A 228 -15.68 -11.07 -4.69
CA GLN A 228 -16.08 -12.33 -4.09
C GLN A 228 -15.42 -13.50 -4.81
N LEU A 229 -14.79 -14.40 -4.03
CA LEU A 229 -14.09 -15.59 -4.51
C LEU A 229 -14.98 -16.83 -4.34
N SER A 230 -14.64 -17.90 -5.06
CA SER A 230 -15.25 -19.23 -4.88
C SER A 230 -14.75 -19.94 -3.62
N ILE A 231 -13.70 -19.43 -2.98
CA ILE A 231 -13.10 -20.00 -1.76
C ILE A 231 -14.11 -20.02 -0.63
N ASP A 232 -14.14 -21.15 0.11
CA ASP A 232 -14.83 -21.27 1.39
C ASP A 232 -13.80 -21.18 2.52
N SER A 233 -13.90 -20.13 3.35
CA SER A 233 -12.92 -19.86 4.42
C SER A 233 -12.75 -21.01 5.39
N LYS A 234 -13.84 -21.71 5.71
CA LYS A 234 -13.81 -22.86 6.65
C LYS A 234 -13.06 -24.04 6.03
N VAL A 235 -13.36 -24.36 4.76
CA VAL A 235 -12.67 -25.43 4.03
C VAL A 235 -11.20 -25.07 3.84
N GLN A 236 -10.91 -23.81 3.49
CA GLN A 236 -9.55 -23.28 3.33
C GLN A 236 -8.74 -23.42 4.61
N PHE A 237 -9.30 -22.97 5.74
CA PHE A 237 -8.63 -23.02 7.02
C PHE A 237 -8.35 -24.47 7.46
N TYR A 238 -9.34 -25.36 7.31
CA TYR A 238 -9.20 -26.78 7.64
C TYR A 238 -8.14 -27.46 6.75
N ALA A 239 -8.20 -27.22 5.44
CA ALA A 239 -7.21 -27.74 4.49
C ALA A 239 -5.79 -27.28 4.84
N TYR A 240 -5.61 -25.99 5.17
CA TYR A 240 -4.33 -25.45 5.57
C TYR A 240 -3.80 -26.07 6.88
N GLN A 241 -4.64 -26.18 7.91
CA GLN A 241 -4.23 -26.79 9.18
C GLN A 241 -3.80 -28.23 9.00
N THR A 242 -4.63 -29.05 8.34
CA THR A 242 -4.35 -30.46 8.09
C THR A 242 -3.07 -30.64 7.26
N LEU A 243 -2.89 -29.82 6.23
CA LEU A 243 -1.68 -29.83 5.41
C LEU A 243 -0.43 -29.49 6.24
N ARG A 244 -0.47 -28.41 7.02
CA ARG A 244 0.63 -27.99 7.89
C ARG A 244 1.03 -29.11 8.86
N ASP A 245 0.05 -29.70 9.51
CA ASP A 245 0.27 -30.75 10.51
C ASP A 245 0.84 -32.01 9.85
N ALA A 246 0.32 -32.41 8.69
CA ALA A 246 0.85 -33.53 7.91
C ALA A 246 2.31 -33.31 7.45
N VAL A 247 2.62 -32.12 6.91
CA VAL A 247 3.98 -31.77 6.49
C VAL A 247 4.96 -31.82 7.66
N ASN A 248 4.55 -31.34 8.83
CA ASN A 248 5.39 -31.35 10.04
C ASN A 248 5.54 -32.78 10.59
N GLU A 249 4.47 -33.57 10.68
CA GLU A 249 4.48 -34.96 11.17
C GLU A 249 5.38 -35.83 10.32
N HIS A 250 5.24 -35.75 9.00
CA HIS A 250 6.00 -36.54 8.05
C HIS A 250 7.36 -35.93 7.69
N LYS A 251 7.71 -34.77 8.29
CA LYS A 251 8.98 -34.06 8.01
C LYS A 251 9.19 -33.80 6.52
N ALA A 252 8.09 -33.57 5.80
CA ALA A 252 8.14 -33.20 4.39
C ALA A 252 8.69 -31.79 4.22
N LYS A 253 9.30 -31.51 3.07
CA LYS A 253 9.82 -30.14 2.78
C LYS A 253 8.71 -29.13 2.52
N ALA A 254 7.65 -29.56 1.88
CA ALA A 254 6.50 -28.75 1.50
C ALA A 254 5.31 -29.65 1.14
N GLY A 255 4.16 -29.04 1.01
CA GLY A 255 2.95 -29.68 0.51
C GLY A 255 1.95 -28.67 -0.02
N SER A 256 0.97 -29.14 -0.77
CA SER A 256 -0.15 -28.35 -1.24
C SER A 256 -1.43 -29.19 -1.26
N VAL A 257 -2.57 -28.52 -1.08
CA VAL A 257 -3.92 -29.10 -1.15
C VAL A 257 -4.79 -28.20 -2.02
N VAL A 258 -5.52 -28.81 -2.95
CA VAL A 258 -6.56 -28.13 -3.73
C VAL A 258 -7.87 -28.90 -3.53
N VAL A 259 -8.92 -28.20 -3.15
CA VAL A 259 -10.28 -28.72 -2.99
C VAL A 259 -11.16 -28.10 -4.03
N LEU A 260 -11.78 -28.92 -4.85
CA LEU A 260 -12.67 -28.52 -5.95
C LEU A 260 -14.09 -29.00 -5.69
N ASP A 261 -15.05 -28.20 -6.09
CA ASP A 261 -16.42 -28.67 -6.29
C ASP A 261 -16.45 -29.51 -7.56
N ALA A 262 -16.82 -30.80 -7.46
CA ALA A 262 -16.77 -31.73 -8.56
C ALA A 262 -17.82 -31.46 -9.66
N GLN A 263 -18.88 -30.70 -9.35
CA GLN A 263 -19.96 -30.37 -10.28
C GLN A 263 -19.68 -29.07 -11.04
N THR A 264 -19.17 -28.04 -10.33
CA THR A 264 -18.97 -26.71 -10.88
C THR A 264 -17.54 -26.43 -11.31
N GLY A 265 -16.57 -27.17 -10.76
CA GLY A 265 -15.14 -26.92 -10.95
C GLY A 265 -14.61 -25.74 -10.13
N GLU A 266 -15.44 -25.15 -9.25
CA GLU A 266 -15.02 -24.05 -8.39
C GLU A 266 -13.96 -24.50 -7.39
N ILE A 267 -12.93 -23.68 -7.19
CA ILE A 267 -11.91 -23.92 -6.16
C ILE A 267 -12.48 -23.47 -4.82
N LEU A 268 -12.71 -24.44 -3.92
CA LEU A 268 -13.19 -24.20 -2.57
C LEU A 268 -12.04 -23.93 -1.59
N ALA A 269 -10.88 -24.56 -1.82
CA ALA A 269 -9.67 -24.31 -1.07
C ALA A 269 -8.42 -24.53 -1.92
N LEU A 270 -7.38 -23.74 -1.67
CA LEU A 270 -6.05 -23.87 -2.21
C LEU A 270 -5.03 -23.52 -1.15
N ALA A 271 -4.43 -24.52 -0.51
CA ALA A 271 -3.50 -24.33 0.57
C ALA A 271 -2.10 -24.78 0.20
N ASN A 272 -1.10 -24.07 0.67
CA ASN A 272 0.32 -24.41 0.53
C ASN A 272 1.02 -24.31 1.88
N TYR A 273 2.02 -25.16 2.10
CA TYR A 273 2.91 -25.08 3.24
C TYR A 273 4.35 -25.38 2.79
N PRO A 274 5.39 -24.62 3.24
CA PRO A 274 5.31 -23.49 4.18
C PRO A 274 4.55 -22.29 3.63
N SER A 275 4.00 -21.48 4.54
CA SER A 275 3.24 -20.29 4.24
C SER A 275 3.80 -19.05 4.97
N TYR A 276 3.17 -17.91 4.82
CA TYR A 276 3.59 -16.65 5.41
C TYR A 276 2.38 -15.86 5.94
N SER A 277 2.63 -14.93 6.86
CA SER A 277 1.61 -13.99 7.30
C SER A 277 1.61 -12.73 6.42
N PRO A 278 0.53 -12.44 5.67
CA PRO A 278 0.44 -11.22 4.84
C PRO A 278 0.60 -9.93 5.63
N SER A 279 0.17 -9.94 6.90
CA SER A 279 0.26 -8.77 7.80
C SER A 279 1.65 -8.59 8.41
N ARG A 280 2.47 -9.65 8.49
CA ARG A 280 3.78 -9.63 9.16
C ARG A 280 4.86 -10.23 8.26
N ARG A 281 5.41 -9.41 7.40
CA ARG A 281 6.37 -9.81 6.35
C ARG A 281 7.83 -9.50 6.77
N VAL A 282 8.31 -10.19 7.79
CA VAL A 282 9.69 -10.06 8.25
C VAL A 282 10.46 -11.28 7.81
N ASN A 283 11.60 -11.09 7.11
CA ASN A 283 12.49 -12.16 6.65
C ASN A 283 11.81 -13.27 5.83
N LEU A 284 10.90 -12.90 4.92
CA LEU A 284 10.24 -13.85 4.03
C LEU A 284 11.26 -14.48 3.07
N SER A 285 11.21 -15.81 2.98
CA SER A 285 11.92 -16.54 1.93
C SER A 285 11.06 -16.69 0.68
N GLY A 286 11.69 -16.83 -0.48
CA GLY A 286 10.97 -17.12 -1.72
C GLY A 286 10.18 -18.44 -1.66
N GLU A 287 10.60 -19.39 -0.82
CA GLU A 287 9.89 -20.64 -0.61
C GLU A 287 8.54 -20.46 0.10
N GLN A 288 8.45 -19.51 1.03
CA GLN A 288 7.21 -19.20 1.73
C GLN A 288 6.21 -18.45 0.84
N LEU A 289 6.69 -17.61 -0.08
CA LEU A 289 5.84 -16.84 -1.00
C LEU A 289 5.30 -17.70 -2.15
N ARG A 290 5.97 -18.84 -2.45
CA ARG A 290 5.66 -19.64 -3.62
C ARG A 290 4.31 -20.33 -3.51
N ASN A 291 3.39 -20.05 -4.43
CA ASN A 291 2.14 -20.80 -4.56
C ASN A 291 2.41 -22.13 -5.28
N ARG A 292 2.82 -23.13 -4.53
CA ARG A 292 3.28 -24.42 -5.06
C ARG A 292 2.20 -25.17 -5.82
N ALA A 293 0.96 -25.07 -5.40
CA ALA A 293 -0.17 -25.70 -6.08
C ALA A 293 -0.31 -25.26 -7.54
N LEU A 294 0.16 -24.03 -7.87
CA LEU A 294 0.09 -23.47 -9.22
C LEU A 294 1.41 -23.46 -9.96
N THR A 295 2.55 -23.42 -9.25
CA THR A 295 3.84 -23.15 -9.88
C THR A 295 4.79 -24.35 -9.87
N ASP A 296 4.57 -25.33 -8.99
CA ASP A 296 5.46 -26.48 -8.91
C ASP A 296 5.06 -27.57 -9.89
N SER A 297 6.06 -28.08 -10.62
CA SER A 297 5.90 -29.25 -11.45
C SER A 297 6.33 -30.48 -10.64
N PHE A 298 5.59 -31.56 -10.78
CA PHE A 298 5.89 -32.83 -10.16
C PHE A 298 5.59 -33.96 -11.12
N GLU A 299 6.24 -35.12 -10.89
CA GLU A 299 5.93 -36.33 -11.63
C GLU A 299 4.67 -36.99 -11.04
N PRO A 300 3.57 -37.03 -11.80
CA PRO A 300 2.27 -37.49 -11.27
C PRO A 300 2.25 -38.99 -10.95
N GLY A 301 3.08 -39.80 -11.61
CA GLY A 301 3.11 -41.25 -11.43
C GLY A 301 1.73 -41.88 -11.59
N SER A 302 1.41 -42.90 -10.72
CA SER A 302 0.13 -43.63 -10.75
C SER A 302 -1.12 -42.73 -10.59
N THR A 303 -0.97 -41.46 -10.18
CA THR A 303 -2.13 -40.53 -10.12
C THR A 303 -2.67 -40.20 -11.51
N MET A 304 -1.92 -40.46 -12.58
CA MET A 304 -2.38 -40.33 -13.97
C MET A 304 -3.20 -41.49 -14.49
N THR A 305 -3.10 -42.67 -13.88
CA THR A 305 -3.82 -43.90 -14.35
C THR A 305 -5.35 -43.65 -14.45
N PRO A 306 -6.03 -43.06 -13.46
CA PRO A 306 -7.48 -42.77 -13.58
C PRO A 306 -7.85 -41.91 -14.78
N PHE A 307 -7.02 -40.92 -15.13
CA PHE A 307 -7.27 -40.03 -16.28
C PHE A 307 -7.15 -40.77 -17.60
N THR A 308 -6.12 -41.65 -17.72
CA THR A 308 -5.93 -42.50 -18.91
C THR A 308 -7.11 -43.46 -19.07
N VAL A 309 -7.53 -44.11 -17.97
CA VAL A 309 -8.67 -45.02 -17.97
C VAL A 309 -9.96 -44.28 -18.28
N ALA A 310 -10.20 -43.09 -17.70
CA ALA A 310 -11.38 -42.28 -17.97
C ALA A 310 -11.48 -41.93 -19.46
N LEU A 311 -10.36 -41.55 -20.09
CA LEU A 311 -10.33 -41.26 -21.53
C LEU A 311 -10.66 -42.50 -22.36
N ALA A 312 -10.13 -43.67 -22.01
CA ALA A 312 -10.40 -44.92 -22.71
C ALA A 312 -11.87 -45.35 -22.57
N LEU A 313 -12.49 -45.14 -21.40
CA LEU A 313 -13.91 -45.37 -21.15
C LEU A 313 -14.79 -44.43 -21.99
N GLU A 314 -14.45 -43.11 -21.98
CA GLU A 314 -15.18 -42.07 -22.72
C GLU A 314 -15.17 -42.36 -24.24
N GLN A 315 -14.02 -42.79 -24.76
CA GLN A 315 -13.89 -43.17 -26.17
C GLN A 315 -14.48 -44.54 -26.50
N GLY A 316 -15.03 -45.24 -25.52
CA GLY A 316 -15.63 -46.58 -25.72
C GLY A 316 -14.61 -47.67 -26.07
N LEU A 317 -13.29 -47.46 -25.86
CA LEU A 317 -12.25 -48.44 -26.17
C LEU A 317 -12.25 -49.59 -25.18
N VAL A 318 -12.67 -49.37 -23.97
CA VAL A 318 -12.75 -50.35 -22.89
C VAL A 318 -14.04 -50.16 -22.09
N ARG A 319 -14.38 -51.15 -21.30
CA ARG A 319 -15.42 -51.13 -20.26
C ARG A 319 -14.76 -51.52 -18.92
N PRO A 320 -15.38 -51.23 -17.76
CA PRO A 320 -14.79 -51.60 -16.46
C PRO A 320 -14.38 -53.08 -16.33
N GLU A 321 -15.11 -53.93 -16.99
CA GLU A 321 -14.93 -55.41 -16.96
C GLU A 321 -13.98 -55.90 -18.07
N THR A 322 -13.55 -55.04 -18.99
CA THR A 322 -12.64 -55.45 -20.08
C THR A 322 -11.31 -55.97 -19.49
N MET A 323 -10.95 -57.17 -19.87
CA MET A 323 -9.72 -57.83 -19.43
C MET A 323 -8.53 -57.35 -20.26
N ILE A 324 -7.49 -56.94 -19.58
CA ILE A 324 -6.23 -56.50 -20.17
C ILE A 324 -5.10 -57.43 -19.67
N GLN A 325 -4.30 -57.91 -20.61
CA GLN A 325 -3.14 -58.73 -20.25
C GLN A 325 -1.98 -57.84 -19.77
N THR A 326 -1.65 -57.93 -18.51
CA THR A 326 -0.59 -57.15 -17.88
C THR A 326 0.73 -57.90 -17.71
N ALA A 327 0.73 -59.21 -17.92
CA ALA A 327 2.01 -59.96 -17.90
C ALA A 327 2.84 -59.70 -19.17
N PRO A 328 4.15 -59.63 -19.08
CA PRO A 328 5.02 -59.94 -17.93
C PRO A 328 5.29 -58.78 -16.96
N GLY A 329 4.45 -57.77 -16.89
CA GLY A 329 4.61 -56.58 -16.02
C GLY A 329 5.68 -55.61 -16.51
N ARG A 330 6.05 -55.70 -17.79
CA ARG A 330 6.99 -54.78 -18.45
C ARG A 330 6.55 -54.50 -19.87
N ILE A 331 6.58 -53.25 -20.24
CA ILE A 331 6.33 -52.80 -21.61
C ILE A 331 7.44 -51.85 -22.05
N ASN A 332 7.88 -51.97 -23.29
CA ASN A 332 8.86 -51.04 -23.86
C ASN A 332 8.13 -50.13 -24.84
N ILE A 333 8.15 -48.81 -24.56
CA ILE A 333 7.54 -47.82 -25.42
C ILE A 333 8.62 -46.81 -25.81
N THR A 334 8.90 -46.69 -27.09
CA THR A 334 9.86 -45.69 -27.66
C THR A 334 11.26 -45.75 -27.00
N GLY A 335 11.73 -46.97 -26.62
CA GLY A 335 13.04 -47.16 -25.98
C GLY A 335 13.06 -47.02 -24.45
N SER A 336 11.97 -46.63 -23.84
CA SER A 336 11.82 -46.59 -22.38
C SER A 336 11.05 -47.81 -21.90
N THR A 337 11.58 -48.47 -20.87
CA THR A 337 10.91 -49.62 -20.24
C THR A 337 10.10 -49.17 -19.05
N ILE A 338 8.79 -49.38 -19.12
CA ILE A 338 7.86 -49.18 -18.01
C ILE A 338 7.64 -50.53 -17.33
N SER A 339 7.73 -50.57 -16.02
CA SER A 339 7.58 -51.82 -15.26
C SER A 339 6.56 -51.66 -14.14
N ASP A 340 5.76 -52.66 -13.91
CA ASP A 340 4.93 -52.77 -12.72
C ASP A 340 5.74 -53.16 -11.50
N VAL A 341 5.25 -52.83 -10.31
CA VAL A 341 5.84 -53.25 -9.02
C VAL A 341 5.68 -54.78 -8.84
N HIS A 342 4.56 -55.29 -9.32
CA HIS A 342 4.26 -56.75 -9.28
C HIS A 342 3.82 -57.21 -10.66
N THR A 343 4.16 -58.42 -11.01
CA THR A 343 3.68 -59.10 -12.22
C THR A 343 2.31 -59.69 -11.95
N TYR A 344 1.31 -59.20 -12.69
CA TYR A 344 -0.03 -59.76 -12.65
C TYR A 344 -0.31 -60.55 -13.96
N GLY A 345 -1.39 -61.30 -13.97
CA GLY A 345 -1.93 -61.90 -15.19
C GLY A 345 -2.95 -60.97 -15.85
N PRO A 346 -4.02 -61.51 -16.44
CA PRO A 346 -5.11 -60.71 -16.93
C PRO A 346 -5.78 -59.94 -15.76
N LEU A 347 -5.93 -58.63 -15.91
CA LEU A 347 -6.65 -57.75 -14.99
C LEU A 347 -7.80 -57.06 -15.71
N SER A 348 -8.94 -56.92 -15.06
CA SER A 348 -9.99 -56.02 -15.55
C SER A 348 -9.51 -54.57 -15.44
N VAL A 349 -10.09 -53.66 -16.21
CA VAL A 349 -9.81 -52.22 -16.13
C VAL A 349 -10.01 -51.70 -14.71
N ASN A 350 -10.98 -52.24 -13.99
CA ASN A 350 -11.22 -51.93 -12.59
C ASN A 350 -10.04 -52.34 -11.71
N GLU A 351 -9.51 -53.54 -11.94
CA GLU A 351 -8.34 -54.09 -11.20
C GLU A 351 -7.06 -53.33 -11.59
N VAL A 352 -6.92 -52.86 -12.83
CA VAL A 352 -5.76 -52.06 -13.26
C VAL A 352 -5.65 -50.79 -12.39
N ILE A 353 -6.75 -50.11 -12.15
CA ILE A 353 -6.76 -48.93 -11.25
C ILE A 353 -6.45 -49.38 -9.80
N GLN A 354 -7.14 -50.41 -9.32
CA GLN A 354 -6.97 -50.93 -7.94
C GLN A 354 -5.54 -51.38 -7.65
N LYS A 355 -4.91 -52.05 -8.61
CA LYS A 355 -3.54 -52.60 -8.51
C LYS A 355 -2.49 -51.57 -8.93
N SER A 356 -2.91 -50.43 -9.49
CA SER A 356 -1.98 -49.45 -10.08
C SER A 356 -1.03 -50.07 -11.11
N SER A 357 -1.57 -50.93 -11.98
CA SER A 357 -0.79 -51.55 -13.07
C SER A 357 -0.53 -50.53 -14.18
N ASN A 358 0.72 -50.49 -14.64
CA ASN A 358 1.14 -49.55 -15.70
C ASN A 358 0.86 -50.09 -17.11
#